data_7af44a1e58221c903fc2ff94e650f315
#
_entry.id   7af44a1e58221c903fc2ff94e650f315
#
_cell.length_a   1.000
_cell.length_b   1.000
_cell.length_c   1.000
_cell.angle_alpha   90.00
_cell.angle_beta   90.00
_cell.angle_gamma   90.00
#
_symmetry.space_group_name_H-M   'P 1'
#
loop_
_entity.id
_entity.type
_entity.pdbx_description
1 polymer ?
#
loop_
_entity_poly.entity_id
_entity_poly.type
_entity_poly.pdbx_seq_one_letter_code
_entity_poly.pdbx_strand_id
1 'polypeptide(L)'
;MDPVRGRTIDAGPLRRRRPGTAPAAPRKKERPTQTAVFESSIFANYRLFFSTTKMLDKLEAIRLRYDNVNEELMQLNVMSDLKRYKSLNKEYKDLGKIVAEYRNYQQVLSNIENARQVISTEKDEDFREMAKAELDELLPEQERLEGAIKDLLLPKDPNDSKDVIMEIRAGAGGDEAALFAGDLQRMYLRFAEKQGWKMELVDAMEGTAGGYKEIILAVKGEDVYGKLKFESGVHRVQRVPATETQGRIHTSVASVVVMPEAEEFDIDLDMNDIRKDLFMSSGPGGQSVNTTYSAVRLTHLPTGLVAQCQDQKSQLKNFDKALAVLRSRIFEIELAKKNEAEGAIRKSMIGSGDRSDKVRTYNYPQGRVTDHRIGYTVHNLPSVMDGNVDDFVENLRIAESAERLKVGVS
;
A
#
# COMPACT_ATOMS: atom_id res chain seq x y z
N MET A 1 -55.26 -50.96 33.50
CA MET A 1 -55.52 -52.16 32.71
C MET A 1 -54.38 -52.29 31.69
N ASP A 2 -53.43 -53.14 32.07
CA ASP A 2 -52.42 -53.67 31.14
C ASP A 2 -53.04 -54.57 30.06
N PRO A 3 -52.36 -54.86 28.93
CA PRO A 3 -51.20 -55.76 28.96
C PRO A 3 -50.07 -55.48 27.96
N VAL A 4 -48.83 -55.58 28.40
CA VAL A 4 -47.77 -56.56 28.06
C VAL A 4 -47.81 -57.21 26.68
N ARG A 5 -46.70 -57.00 25.92
CA ARG A 5 -46.02 -57.89 24.95
C ARG A 5 -44.88 -57.08 24.30
N GLY A 6 -43.64 -57.47 24.08
CA GLY A 6 -42.97 -58.76 24.09
C GLY A 6 -41.61 -58.48 23.48
N ARG A 7 -40.51 -58.84 24.13
CA ARG A 7 -39.14 -58.66 23.62
C ARG A 7 -38.88 -59.67 22.52
N THR A 8 -38.49 -59.22 21.34
CA THR A 8 -37.79 -60.06 20.37
C THR A 8 -36.32 -59.71 20.36
N ILE A 9 -35.48 -60.63 20.66
CA ILE A 9 -34.03 -60.54 20.62
C ILE A 9 -33.63 -60.87 19.17
N ASP A 10 -33.06 -59.95 18.47
CA ASP A 10 -32.53 -60.14 17.13
C ASP A 10 -31.03 -60.35 17.21
N ALA A 11 -30.56 -61.49 16.74
CA ALA A 11 -29.19 -61.95 16.77
C ALA A 11 -28.44 -61.36 15.57
N GLY A 12 -27.57 -60.36 15.81
CA GLY A 12 -26.69 -59.81 14.78
C GLY A 12 -25.62 -60.76 14.30
N PRO A 13 -25.19 -60.72 13.04
CA PRO A 13 -24.29 -61.68 12.42
C PRO A 13 -22.83 -61.53 12.90
N LEU A 14 -22.19 -62.65 13.11
CA LEU A 14 -20.80 -62.85 13.48
C LEU A 14 -19.82 -62.08 12.57
N ARG A 15 -19.09 -61.12 13.13
CA ARG A 15 -17.95 -60.46 12.49
C ARG A 15 -16.79 -61.44 12.32
N ARG A 16 -16.48 -61.84 11.10
CA ARG A 16 -15.24 -62.51 10.73
C ARG A 16 -14.04 -61.66 11.08
N ARG A 17 -13.13 -62.14 11.92
CA ARG A 17 -11.82 -61.58 12.20
C ARG A 17 -10.96 -61.59 10.92
N ARG A 18 -10.48 -60.46 10.45
CA ARG A 18 -9.42 -60.37 9.44
C ARG A 18 -8.07 -60.69 10.11
N PRO A 19 -7.16 -61.42 9.42
CA PRO A 19 -5.83 -61.68 9.95
C PRO A 19 -5.01 -60.39 10.08
N GLY A 20 -4.29 -60.26 11.21
CA GLY A 20 -3.46 -59.14 11.54
C GLY A 20 -2.31 -58.99 10.55
N THR A 21 -2.17 -57.78 10.02
CA THR A 21 -0.98 -57.34 9.28
C THR A 21 0.15 -57.09 10.28
N ALA A 22 1.27 -57.78 10.09
CA ALA A 22 2.49 -57.58 10.84
C ALA A 22 3.00 -56.12 10.71
N PRO A 23 3.67 -55.52 11.73
CA PRO A 23 4.20 -54.21 11.65
C PRO A 23 5.33 -54.13 10.62
N ALA A 24 5.24 -53.19 9.69
CA ALA A 24 6.27 -52.92 8.71
C ALA A 24 7.57 -52.44 9.39
N ALA A 25 8.68 -53.08 9.04
CA ALA A 25 10.01 -52.69 9.50
C ALA A 25 10.33 -51.23 9.13
N PRO A 26 11.09 -50.47 9.96
CA PRO A 26 11.45 -49.09 9.67
C PRO A 26 12.31 -49.01 8.40
N ARG A 27 11.81 -48.26 7.42
CA ARG A 27 12.60 -47.93 6.20
C ARG A 27 13.86 -47.19 6.63
N LYS A 28 15.03 -47.80 6.38
CA LYS A 28 16.33 -47.11 6.46
C LYS A 28 16.30 -45.92 5.53
N LYS A 29 16.48 -44.71 6.09
CA LYS A 29 16.77 -43.50 5.30
C LYS A 29 18.10 -43.76 4.59
N GLU A 30 18.06 -44.01 3.31
CA GLU A 30 19.25 -43.98 2.45
C GLU A 30 19.87 -42.59 2.50
N ARG A 31 21.15 -42.51 2.87
CA ARG A 31 21.91 -41.26 2.77
C ARG A 31 22.03 -40.96 1.27
N PRO A 32 21.79 -39.71 0.84
CA PRO A 32 21.97 -39.33 -0.56
C PRO A 32 23.41 -39.62 -0.96
N THR A 33 23.60 -40.28 -2.10
CA THR A 33 24.91 -40.56 -2.68
C THR A 33 25.64 -39.26 -2.98
N GLN A 34 26.96 -39.23 -2.79
CA GLN A 34 27.79 -38.02 -3.04
C GLN A 34 27.55 -37.40 -4.41
N THR A 35 27.20 -38.18 -5.43
CA THR A 35 26.80 -37.72 -6.76
C THR A 35 25.53 -36.86 -6.77
N ALA A 36 24.50 -37.21 -5.99
CA ALA A 36 23.24 -36.47 -5.91
C ALA A 36 23.40 -35.12 -5.19
N VAL A 37 24.35 -35.02 -4.24
CA VAL A 37 24.69 -33.75 -3.57
C VAL A 37 25.49 -32.83 -4.52
N PHE A 38 26.35 -33.41 -5.35
CA PHE A 38 27.14 -32.67 -6.33
C PHE A 38 26.29 -32.11 -7.48
N GLU A 39 25.33 -32.89 -8.01
CA GLU A 39 24.39 -32.42 -9.02
C GLU A 39 23.44 -31.35 -8.48
N SER A 40 22.92 -31.48 -7.25
CA SER A 40 22.06 -30.46 -6.67
C SER A 40 22.79 -29.11 -6.45
N SER A 41 24.08 -29.14 -6.11
CA SER A 41 24.89 -27.91 -5.94
C SER A 41 25.21 -27.22 -7.27
N ILE A 42 25.44 -28.00 -8.36
CA ILE A 42 25.67 -27.46 -9.70
C ILE A 42 24.40 -26.80 -10.26
N PHE A 43 23.24 -27.45 -10.12
CA PHE A 43 21.96 -26.86 -10.54
C PHE A 43 21.55 -25.64 -9.71
N ALA A 44 21.84 -25.61 -8.41
CA ALA A 44 21.61 -24.45 -7.56
C ALA A 44 22.51 -23.27 -7.98
N ASN A 45 23.79 -23.51 -8.22
CA ASN A 45 24.74 -22.50 -8.72
C ASN A 45 24.37 -21.99 -10.12
N TYR A 46 23.90 -22.86 -11.04
CA TYR A 46 23.42 -22.45 -12.37
C TYR A 46 22.17 -21.56 -12.28
N ARG A 47 21.22 -21.89 -11.41
CA ARG A 47 20.00 -21.09 -11.20
C ARG A 47 20.32 -19.72 -10.55
N LEU A 48 21.25 -19.69 -9.60
CA LEU A 48 21.74 -18.44 -9.01
C LEU A 48 22.46 -17.59 -10.07
N PHE A 49 23.35 -18.17 -10.86
CA PHE A 49 24.11 -17.47 -11.90
C PHE A 49 23.21 -16.82 -12.96
N PHE A 50 22.21 -17.52 -13.48
CA PHE A 50 21.22 -16.95 -14.42
C PHE A 50 20.34 -15.86 -13.79
N SER A 51 20.03 -15.96 -12.50
CA SER A 51 19.30 -14.93 -11.76
C SER A 51 20.14 -13.67 -11.56
N THR A 52 21.42 -13.82 -11.21
CA THR A 52 22.35 -12.73 -10.96
C THR A 52 22.69 -11.97 -12.25
N THR A 53 22.91 -12.66 -13.37
CA THR A 53 23.18 -12.01 -14.67
C THR A 53 22.00 -11.15 -15.12
N LYS A 54 20.77 -11.66 -15.03
CA LYS A 54 19.56 -10.87 -15.34
C LYS A 54 19.36 -9.66 -14.42
N MET A 55 19.79 -9.79 -13.15
CA MET A 55 19.75 -8.68 -12.20
C MET A 55 20.77 -7.61 -12.59
N LEU A 56 22.00 -7.99 -12.92
CA LEU A 56 23.05 -7.07 -13.35
C LEU A 56 22.67 -6.33 -14.64
N ASP A 57 22.09 -7.01 -15.63
CA ASP A 57 21.59 -6.38 -16.86
C ASP A 57 20.53 -5.30 -16.57
N LYS A 58 19.60 -5.57 -15.64
CA LYS A 58 18.61 -4.59 -15.21
C LYS A 58 19.24 -3.39 -14.49
N LEU A 59 20.21 -3.64 -13.60
CA LEU A 59 20.92 -2.59 -12.87
C LEU A 59 21.72 -1.69 -13.79
N GLU A 60 22.34 -2.26 -14.84
CA GLU A 60 23.06 -1.49 -15.84
C GLU A 60 22.10 -0.62 -16.66
N ALA A 61 20.93 -1.14 -17.04
CA ALA A 61 19.90 -0.35 -17.71
C ALA A 61 19.40 0.81 -16.81
N ILE A 62 19.26 0.58 -15.51
CA ILE A 62 18.90 1.61 -14.53
C ILE A 62 20.01 2.67 -14.41
N ARG A 63 21.29 2.27 -14.39
CA ARG A 63 22.40 3.19 -14.36
C ARG A 63 22.40 4.11 -15.60
N LEU A 64 22.23 3.51 -16.78
CA LEU A 64 22.12 4.28 -18.03
C LEU A 64 20.93 5.26 -18.00
N ARG A 65 19.78 4.84 -17.47
CA ARG A 65 18.63 5.73 -17.33
C ARG A 65 18.91 6.87 -16.34
N TYR A 66 19.59 6.59 -15.23
CA TYR A 66 20.00 7.62 -14.27
C TYR A 66 20.91 8.67 -14.91
N ASP A 67 21.90 8.23 -15.69
CA ASP A 67 22.83 9.11 -16.40
C ASP A 67 22.06 9.99 -17.42
N ASN A 68 21.12 9.40 -18.19
CA ASN A 68 20.27 10.13 -19.12
C ASN A 68 19.36 11.15 -18.44
N VAL A 69 18.73 10.80 -17.30
CA VAL A 69 17.88 11.71 -16.54
C VAL A 69 18.71 12.89 -15.98
N ASN A 70 19.96 12.61 -15.57
CA ASN A 70 20.88 13.65 -15.12
C ASN A 70 21.22 14.65 -16.26
N GLU A 71 21.46 14.13 -17.47
CA GLU A 71 21.69 14.97 -18.66
C GLU A 71 20.43 15.77 -19.05
N GLU A 72 19.25 15.16 -18.98
CA GLU A 72 17.98 15.87 -19.23
C GLU A 72 17.75 17.01 -18.23
N LEU A 73 18.06 16.82 -16.95
CA LEU A 73 17.93 17.85 -15.90
C LEU A 73 18.85 19.04 -16.11
N MET A 74 20.00 18.83 -16.78
CA MET A 74 20.95 19.92 -17.11
C MET A 74 20.50 20.78 -18.31
N GLN A 75 19.47 20.38 -19.06
CA GLN A 75 18.96 21.11 -20.20
C GLN A 75 18.11 22.32 -19.77
N LEU A 76 18.40 23.49 -20.35
CA LEU A 76 17.73 24.76 -20.03
C LEU A 76 16.21 24.76 -20.27
N ASN A 77 15.73 23.97 -21.23
CA ASN A 77 14.31 23.86 -21.58
C ASN A 77 13.48 23.10 -20.52
N VAL A 78 14.09 22.23 -19.72
CA VAL A 78 13.39 21.49 -18.66
C VAL A 78 13.07 22.38 -17.46
N MET A 79 13.89 23.39 -17.19
CA MET A 79 13.64 24.34 -16.11
C MET A 79 12.41 25.25 -16.35
N SER A 80 11.98 25.42 -17.59
CA SER A 80 10.77 26.20 -17.93
C SER A 80 9.46 25.43 -17.67
N ASP A 81 9.50 24.09 -17.60
CA ASP A 81 8.35 23.22 -17.30
C ASP A 81 8.49 22.63 -15.88
N LEU A 82 7.87 23.31 -14.92
CA LEU A 82 7.91 22.91 -13.50
C LEU A 82 7.37 21.50 -13.24
N LYS A 83 6.38 21.02 -14.01
CA LYS A 83 5.82 19.67 -13.85
C LYS A 83 6.83 18.63 -14.30
N ARG A 84 7.41 18.82 -15.48
CA ARG A 84 8.45 17.92 -16.02
C ARG A 84 9.69 17.91 -15.15
N TYR A 85 10.15 19.09 -14.70
CA TYR A 85 11.31 19.21 -13.78
C TYR A 85 11.09 18.45 -12.48
N LYS A 86 9.93 18.60 -11.84
CA LYS A 86 9.59 17.85 -10.61
C LYS A 86 9.59 16.32 -10.84
N SER A 87 9.02 15.88 -11.96
CA SER A 87 8.96 14.45 -12.31
C SER A 87 10.36 13.87 -12.51
N LEU A 88 11.21 14.54 -13.31
CA LEU A 88 12.59 14.11 -13.57
C LEU A 88 13.44 14.15 -12.31
N ASN A 89 13.30 15.16 -11.45
CA ASN A 89 14.04 15.26 -10.20
C ASN A 89 13.65 14.15 -9.20
N LYS A 90 12.38 13.75 -9.17
CA LYS A 90 11.93 12.61 -8.40
C LYS A 90 12.52 11.30 -8.94
N GLU A 91 12.44 11.09 -10.27
CA GLU A 91 13.03 9.91 -10.93
C GLU A 91 14.54 9.84 -10.65
N TYR A 92 15.26 10.97 -10.74
CA TYR A 92 16.70 11.06 -10.44
C TYR A 92 17.02 10.62 -9.01
N LYS A 93 16.25 11.08 -8.01
CA LYS A 93 16.43 10.69 -6.61
C LYS A 93 16.16 9.19 -6.39
N ASP A 94 15.11 8.64 -6.99
CA ASP A 94 14.76 7.24 -6.84
C ASP A 94 15.79 6.32 -7.50
N LEU A 95 16.21 6.63 -8.73
CA LEU A 95 17.26 5.89 -9.42
C LEU A 95 18.61 6.04 -8.72
N GLY A 96 18.91 7.20 -8.13
CA GLY A 96 20.15 7.48 -7.41
C GLY A 96 20.36 6.54 -6.23
N LYS A 97 19.30 6.20 -5.49
CA LYS A 97 19.37 5.22 -4.38
C LYS A 97 19.81 3.83 -4.90
N ILE A 98 19.22 3.40 -6.01
CA ILE A 98 19.55 2.09 -6.63
C ILE A 98 20.99 2.08 -7.17
N VAL A 99 21.39 3.16 -7.85
CA VAL A 99 22.73 3.26 -8.45
C VAL A 99 23.83 3.32 -7.39
N ALA A 100 23.56 3.94 -6.23
CA ALA A 100 24.51 3.96 -5.10
C ALA A 100 24.77 2.54 -4.57
N GLU A 101 23.71 1.78 -4.29
CA GLU A 101 23.86 0.38 -3.84
C GLU A 101 24.46 -0.52 -4.93
N TYR A 102 24.15 -0.28 -6.20
CA TYR A 102 24.76 -1.00 -7.31
C TYR A 102 26.27 -0.76 -7.42
N ARG A 103 26.74 0.48 -7.22
CA ARG A 103 28.18 0.79 -7.20
C ARG A 103 28.90 0.08 -6.06
N ASN A 104 28.30 0.08 -4.86
CA ASN A 104 28.81 -0.66 -3.71
C ASN A 104 28.89 -2.16 -4.02
N TYR A 105 27.86 -2.71 -4.63
CA TYR A 105 27.82 -4.12 -5.04
C TYR A 105 28.90 -4.46 -6.07
N GLN A 106 29.10 -3.61 -7.08
CA GLN A 106 30.18 -3.80 -8.06
C GLN A 106 31.57 -3.79 -7.40
N GLN A 107 31.78 -2.89 -6.41
CA GLN A 107 33.05 -2.84 -5.68
C GLN A 107 33.28 -4.13 -4.88
N VAL A 108 32.25 -4.64 -4.18
CA VAL A 108 32.34 -5.89 -3.43
C VAL A 108 32.61 -7.08 -4.36
N LEU A 109 31.93 -7.15 -5.51
CA LEU A 109 32.20 -8.20 -6.51
C LEU A 109 33.65 -8.16 -7.03
N SER A 110 34.17 -6.95 -7.30
CA SER A 110 35.58 -6.78 -7.75
C SER A 110 36.56 -7.21 -6.67
N ASN A 111 36.28 -6.87 -5.39
CA ASN A 111 37.12 -7.28 -4.27
C ASN A 111 37.12 -8.81 -4.07
N ILE A 112 35.95 -9.45 -4.20
CA ILE A 112 35.81 -10.92 -4.13
C ILE A 112 36.61 -11.59 -5.25
N GLU A 113 36.55 -11.06 -6.47
CA GLU A 113 37.31 -11.60 -7.60
C GLU A 113 38.82 -11.46 -7.36
N ASN A 114 39.27 -10.29 -6.89
CA ASN A 114 40.68 -10.05 -6.54
C ASN A 114 41.16 -10.99 -5.42
N ALA A 115 40.38 -11.15 -4.34
CA ALA A 115 40.71 -12.06 -3.25
C ALA A 115 40.81 -13.52 -3.73
N ARG A 116 39.90 -13.98 -4.59
CA ARG A 116 39.97 -15.32 -5.22
C ARG A 116 41.19 -15.48 -6.11
N GLN A 117 41.54 -14.43 -6.86
CA GLN A 117 42.74 -14.46 -7.70
C GLN A 117 44.01 -14.57 -6.85
N VAL A 118 44.11 -13.80 -5.76
CA VAL A 118 45.26 -13.88 -4.82
C VAL A 118 45.36 -15.28 -4.22
N ILE A 119 44.27 -15.87 -3.76
CA ILE A 119 44.22 -17.23 -3.20
C ILE A 119 44.74 -18.28 -4.22
N SER A 120 44.48 -18.06 -5.53
CA SER A 120 44.83 -19.00 -6.59
C SER A 120 46.26 -18.83 -7.12
N THR A 121 46.77 -17.59 -7.13
CA THR A 121 48.05 -17.25 -7.78
C THR A 121 49.20 -17.06 -6.81
N GLU A 122 48.92 -16.60 -5.59
CA GLU A 122 49.96 -16.27 -4.61
C GLU A 122 50.54 -17.54 -3.97
N LYS A 123 51.84 -17.55 -3.77
CA LYS A 123 52.58 -18.67 -3.17
C LYS A 123 52.80 -18.50 -1.67
N ASP A 124 52.77 -17.27 -1.20
CA ASP A 124 52.97 -16.93 0.20
C ASP A 124 51.67 -17.26 0.99
N GLU A 125 51.82 -18.02 2.08
CA GLU A 125 50.74 -18.55 2.88
C GLU A 125 50.06 -17.44 3.68
N ASP A 126 50.80 -16.46 4.19
CA ASP A 126 50.30 -15.34 4.96
C ASP A 126 49.37 -14.47 4.10
N PHE A 127 49.73 -14.17 2.86
CA PHE A 127 48.86 -13.43 1.91
C PHE A 127 47.61 -14.21 1.55
N ARG A 128 47.69 -15.53 1.42
CA ARG A 128 46.52 -16.39 1.14
C ARG A 128 45.56 -16.44 2.33
N GLU A 129 46.08 -16.46 3.58
CA GLU A 129 45.25 -16.40 4.77
C GLU A 129 44.56 -15.06 4.90
N MET A 130 45.25 -13.95 4.65
CA MET A 130 44.64 -12.63 4.61
C MET A 130 43.50 -12.54 3.57
N ALA A 131 43.74 -13.03 2.35
CA ALA A 131 42.74 -13.04 1.30
C ALA A 131 41.54 -13.95 1.62
N LYS A 132 41.72 -15.04 2.37
CA LYS A 132 40.61 -15.87 2.87
C LYS A 132 39.79 -15.15 3.90
N ALA A 133 40.45 -14.48 4.87
CA ALA A 133 39.77 -13.68 5.87
C ALA A 133 38.94 -12.55 5.24
N GLU A 134 39.51 -11.85 4.26
CA GLU A 134 38.79 -10.82 3.50
C GLU A 134 37.58 -11.42 2.74
N LEU A 135 37.72 -12.61 2.15
CA LEU A 135 36.63 -13.28 1.46
C LEU A 135 35.50 -13.66 2.40
N ASP A 136 35.82 -14.09 3.62
CA ASP A 136 34.82 -14.44 4.66
C ASP A 136 34.04 -13.22 5.16
N GLU A 137 34.60 -12.00 5.08
CA GLU A 137 33.91 -10.75 5.38
C GLU A 137 33.08 -10.25 4.19
N LEU A 138 33.58 -10.41 2.96
CA LEU A 138 32.92 -9.89 1.76
C LEU A 138 31.71 -10.72 1.32
N LEU A 139 31.66 -12.03 1.56
CA LEU A 139 30.56 -12.89 1.16
C LEU A 139 29.23 -12.54 1.87
N PRO A 140 29.18 -12.34 3.20
CA PRO A 140 27.97 -11.88 3.86
C PRO A 140 27.51 -10.48 3.39
N GLU A 141 28.49 -9.60 3.10
CA GLU A 141 28.19 -8.26 2.58
C GLU A 141 27.61 -8.32 1.16
N GLN A 142 28.09 -9.23 0.31
CA GLN A 142 27.48 -9.50 -0.99
C GLN A 142 26.02 -9.92 -0.84
N GLU A 143 25.72 -10.88 0.04
CA GLU A 143 24.35 -11.35 0.27
C GLU A 143 23.44 -10.22 0.79
N ARG A 144 23.95 -9.38 1.69
CA ARG A 144 23.25 -8.22 2.21
C ARG A 144 22.89 -7.23 1.10
N LEU A 145 23.85 -6.87 0.26
CA LEU A 145 23.66 -5.95 -0.87
C LEU A 145 22.70 -6.52 -1.92
N GLU A 146 22.80 -7.83 -2.22
CA GLU A 146 21.84 -8.49 -3.13
C GLU A 146 20.40 -8.42 -2.59
N GLY A 147 20.21 -8.60 -1.29
CA GLY A 147 18.92 -8.42 -0.64
C GLY A 147 18.40 -7.00 -0.78
N ALA A 148 19.22 -6.00 -0.41
CA ALA A 148 18.86 -4.58 -0.49
C ALA A 148 18.54 -4.15 -1.94
N ILE A 149 19.32 -4.61 -2.92
CA ILE A 149 19.06 -4.31 -4.34
C ILE A 149 17.75 -4.95 -4.81
N LYS A 150 17.46 -6.19 -4.43
CA LYS A 150 16.20 -6.86 -4.79
C LYS A 150 15.00 -6.07 -4.25
N ASP A 151 15.08 -5.58 -3.01
CA ASP A 151 14.03 -4.76 -2.39
C ASP A 151 13.86 -3.42 -3.13
N LEU A 152 14.95 -2.78 -3.55
CA LEU A 152 14.93 -1.55 -4.32
C LEU A 152 14.41 -1.72 -5.74
N LEU A 153 14.57 -2.90 -6.34
CA LEU A 153 14.08 -3.25 -7.69
C LEU A 153 12.60 -3.65 -7.72
N LEU A 154 11.97 -3.86 -6.55
CA LEU A 154 10.54 -4.07 -6.49
C LEU A 154 9.81 -2.82 -7.00
N PRO A 155 8.82 -2.97 -7.90
CA PRO A 155 8.06 -1.83 -8.37
C PRO A 155 7.36 -1.16 -7.19
N LYS A 156 7.77 0.07 -6.89
CA LYS A 156 7.09 0.91 -5.90
C LYS A 156 5.71 1.27 -6.44
N ASP A 157 4.72 1.31 -5.56
CA ASP A 157 3.41 1.87 -5.91
C ASP A 157 3.60 3.37 -6.25
N PRO A 158 3.13 3.83 -7.41
CA PRO A 158 3.24 5.25 -7.76
C PRO A 158 2.58 6.17 -6.72
N ASN A 159 1.65 5.64 -5.93
CA ASN A 159 0.99 6.36 -4.86
C ASN A 159 1.85 6.48 -3.59
N ASP A 160 2.87 5.62 -3.37
CA ASP A 160 3.66 5.59 -2.14
C ASP A 160 4.27 6.96 -1.77
N SER A 161 4.58 7.78 -2.77
CA SER A 161 5.16 9.12 -2.60
C SER A 161 4.14 10.25 -2.46
N LYS A 162 2.83 9.94 -2.47
CA LYS A 162 1.78 10.96 -2.32
C LYS A 162 1.60 11.36 -0.87
N ASP A 163 1.11 12.58 -0.69
CA ASP A 163 0.56 13.04 0.58
C ASP A 163 -0.70 12.23 0.92
N VAL A 164 -1.11 12.28 2.17
CA VAL A 164 -2.14 11.38 2.71
C VAL A 164 -3.24 12.17 3.40
N ILE A 165 -4.47 11.72 3.19
CA ILE A 165 -5.61 12.03 4.07
C ILE A 165 -5.83 10.82 4.98
N MET A 166 -5.66 11.04 6.29
CA MET A 166 -5.89 10.04 7.33
C MET A 166 -7.20 10.34 8.07
N GLU A 167 -8.11 9.39 8.07
CA GLU A 167 -9.37 9.46 8.81
C GLU A 167 -9.32 8.49 9.99
N ILE A 168 -9.61 8.96 11.20
CA ILE A 168 -9.71 8.12 12.40
C ILE A 168 -11.14 8.27 12.93
N ARG A 169 -11.87 7.17 13.01
CA ARG A 169 -13.27 7.16 13.48
C ARG A 169 -13.43 6.22 14.68
N ALA A 170 -14.11 6.70 15.70
CA ALA A 170 -14.54 5.87 16.82
C ALA A 170 -15.54 4.82 16.33
N GLY A 171 -15.30 3.55 16.66
CA GLY A 171 -16.17 2.43 16.37
C GLY A 171 -16.97 1.96 17.60
N ALA A 172 -17.16 0.64 17.73
CA ALA A 172 -17.88 0.07 18.86
C ALA A 172 -17.13 0.28 20.18
N GLY A 173 -17.77 0.95 21.15
CA GLY A 173 -17.18 1.23 22.48
C GLY A 173 -17.65 2.54 23.12
N GLY A 174 -18.50 3.32 22.43
CA GLY A 174 -19.01 4.59 22.95
C GLY A 174 -17.92 5.62 23.21
N ASP A 175 -17.97 6.31 24.35
CA ASP A 175 -17.01 7.35 24.72
C ASP A 175 -15.58 6.83 24.79
N GLU A 176 -15.37 5.58 25.21
CA GLU A 176 -14.04 4.97 25.24
C GLU A 176 -13.41 4.83 23.84
N ALA A 177 -14.24 4.53 22.82
CA ALA A 177 -13.76 4.48 21.44
C ALA A 177 -13.34 5.87 20.94
N ALA A 178 -14.06 6.94 21.37
CA ALA A 178 -13.71 8.32 21.05
C ALA A 178 -12.39 8.75 21.72
N LEU A 179 -12.21 8.39 22.99
CA LEU A 179 -10.95 8.62 23.70
C LEU A 179 -9.78 7.88 23.02
N PHE A 180 -10.02 6.64 22.62
CA PHE A 180 -8.99 5.85 21.92
C PHE A 180 -8.66 6.42 20.54
N ALA A 181 -9.63 6.96 19.81
CA ALA A 181 -9.37 7.68 18.56
C ALA A 181 -8.46 8.89 18.78
N GLY A 182 -8.63 9.62 19.89
CA GLY A 182 -7.74 10.69 20.30
C GLY A 182 -6.33 10.22 20.67
N ASP A 183 -6.22 9.06 21.29
CA ASP A 183 -4.91 8.46 21.60
C ASP A 183 -4.16 8.04 20.33
N LEU A 184 -4.88 7.44 19.35
CA LEU A 184 -4.31 7.10 18.04
C LEU A 184 -3.87 8.35 17.28
N GLN A 185 -4.68 9.41 17.28
CA GLN A 185 -4.31 10.69 16.66
C GLN A 185 -3.00 11.23 17.26
N ARG A 186 -2.86 11.20 18.58
CA ARG A 186 -1.62 11.64 19.26
C ARG A 186 -0.43 10.76 18.89
N MET A 187 -0.61 9.46 18.82
CA MET A 187 0.40 8.50 18.40
C MET A 187 0.90 8.81 16.99
N TYR A 188 -0.02 9.02 16.02
CA TYR A 188 0.36 9.34 14.65
C TYR A 188 0.96 10.74 14.50
N LEU A 189 0.52 11.70 15.30
CA LEU A 189 1.15 13.04 15.33
C LEU A 189 2.62 12.93 15.72
N ARG A 190 2.93 12.22 16.80
CA ARG A 190 4.31 12.00 17.26
C ARG A 190 5.14 11.19 16.24
N PHE A 191 4.52 10.23 15.57
CA PHE A 191 5.16 9.49 14.50
C PHE A 191 5.51 10.42 13.33
N ALA A 192 4.57 11.26 12.89
CA ALA A 192 4.79 12.23 11.83
C ALA A 192 5.91 13.22 12.18
N GLU A 193 5.96 13.73 13.41
CA GLU A 193 7.03 14.60 13.90
C GLU A 193 8.40 13.93 13.80
N LYS A 194 8.51 12.64 14.18
CA LYS A 194 9.77 11.87 14.08
C LYS A 194 10.22 11.66 12.64
N GLN A 195 9.26 11.49 11.71
CA GLN A 195 9.55 11.35 10.29
C GLN A 195 9.81 12.71 9.58
N GLY A 196 9.63 13.84 10.29
CA GLY A 196 9.74 15.18 9.71
C GLY A 196 8.57 15.55 8.80
N TRP A 197 7.42 14.89 8.97
CA TRP A 197 6.21 15.18 8.19
C TRP A 197 5.39 16.28 8.84
N LYS A 198 4.66 17.01 8.01
CA LYS A 198 3.72 18.04 8.46
C LYS A 198 2.32 17.45 8.53
N MET A 199 1.70 17.53 9.70
CA MET A 199 0.33 17.06 9.92
C MET A 199 -0.58 18.27 10.16
N GLU A 200 -1.66 18.38 9.40
CA GLU A 200 -2.64 19.46 9.45
C GLU A 200 -4.02 18.89 9.76
N LEU A 201 -4.76 19.53 10.66
CA LEU A 201 -6.15 19.18 10.93
C LEU A 201 -7.03 19.71 9.81
N VAL A 202 -7.79 18.80 9.17
CA VAL A 202 -8.76 19.15 8.12
C VAL A 202 -10.15 19.32 8.73
N ASP A 203 -10.60 18.33 9.52
CA ASP A 203 -11.90 18.35 10.19
C ASP A 203 -11.86 17.50 11.47
N ALA A 204 -12.70 17.84 12.45
CA ALA A 204 -12.81 17.08 13.68
C ALA A 204 -14.22 17.16 14.28
N MET A 205 -14.75 16.00 14.63
CA MET A 205 -15.96 15.86 15.43
C MET A 205 -15.60 15.34 16.82
N GLU A 206 -15.70 16.18 17.83
CA GLU A 206 -15.35 15.82 19.21
C GLU A 206 -16.32 14.82 19.83
N GLY A 207 -15.81 13.99 20.72
CA GLY A 207 -16.60 13.08 21.56
C GLY A 207 -17.19 13.78 22.78
N THR A 208 -18.27 13.23 23.35
CA THR A 208 -18.97 13.77 24.53
C THR A 208 -18.13 13.75 25.80
N ALA A 209 -17.26 12.75 25.95
CA ALA A 209 -16.35 12.59 27.10
C ALA A 209 -14.88 12.98 26.76
N GLY A 210 -14.68 13.74 25.69
CA GLY A 210 -13.37 14.04 25.11
C GLY A 210 -12.98 13.05 24.01
N GLY A 211 -11.80 13.27 23.41
CA GLY A 211 -11.38 12.53 22.20
C GLY A 211 -12.22 12.89 20.97
N TYR A 212 -12.24 12.03 19.97
CA TYR A 212 -12.88 12.32 18.68
C TYR A 212 -13.84 11.20 18.26
N LYS A 213 -15.05 11.56 17.85
CA LYS A 213 -15.93 10.64 17.09
C LYS A 213 -15.36 10.39 15.70
N GLU A 214 -14.85 11.45 15.10
CA GLU A 214 -14.18 11.44 13.81
C GLU A 214 -13.13 12.55 13.78
N ILE A 215 -11.98 12.28 13.19
CA ILE A 215 -10.95 13.27 12.94
C ILE A 215 -10.30 12.97 11.59
N ILE A 216 -10.13 14.02 10.79
CA ILE A 216 -9.52 13.97 9.46
C ILE A 216 -8.25 14.83 9.47
N LEU A 217 -7.16 14.22 9.08
CA LEU A 217 -5.82 14.81 9.11
C LEU A 217 -5.20 14.74 7.72
N ALA A 218 -4.62 15.83 7.25
CA ALA A 218 -3.74 15.83 6.08
C ALA A 218 -2.30 15.66 6.54
N VAL A 219 -1.58 14.69 5.98
CA VAL A 219 -0.18 14.41 6.29
C VAL A 219 0.66 14.60 5.04
N LYS A 220 1.61 15.54 5.09
CA LYS A 220 2.45 15.95 3.96
C LYS A 220 3.92 15.66 4.22
N GLY A 221 4.61 15.09 3.25
CA GLY A 221 6.02 14.77 3.38
C GLY A 221 6.54 13.80 2.33
N GLU A 222 7.71 13.24 2.55
CA GLU A 222 8.32 12.27 1.64
C GLU A 222 7.87 10.85 1.99
N ASP A 223 7.39 10.09 0.99
CA ASP A 223 6.96 8.68 1.09
C ASP A 223 5.90 8.41 2.19
N VAL A 224 4.97 9.36 2.39
CA VAL A 224 3.98 9.32 3.46
C VAL A 224 3.02 8.16 3.27
N TYR A 225 2.41 8.04 2.06
CA TYR A 225 1.47 6.95 1.78
C TYR A 225 2.13 5.58 1.86
N GLY A 226 3.37 5.45 1.37
CA GLY A 226 4.12 4.19 1.40
C GLY A 226 4.34 3.62 2.80
N LYS A 227 4.41 4.48 3.82
CA LYS A 227 4.52 4.07 5.23
C LYS A 227 3.17 3.94 5.91
N LEU A 228 2.27 4.92 5.75
CA LEU A 228 1.00 4.97 6.46
C LEU A 228 -0.08 4.04 5.90
N LYS A 229 0.00 3.60 4.64
CA LYS A 229 -0.97 2.67 4.03
C LYS A 229 -1.21 1.41 4.87
N PHE A 230 -0.18 0.94 5.59
CA PHE A 230 -0.26 -0.22 6.47
C PHE A 230 -1.04 0.02 7.76
N GLU A 231 -1.32 1.28 8.10
CA GLU A 231 -2.08 1.62 9.30
C GLU A 231 -3.61 1.56 9.08
N SER A 232 -4.04 1.39 7.82
CA SER A 232 -5.48 1.25 7.51
C SER A 232 -6.07 -0.04 8.10
N GLY A 233 -7.24 0.11 8.73
CA GLY A 233 -8.01 -1.00 9.29
C GLY A 233 -8.59 -0.71 10.66
N VAL A 234 -9.05 -1.76 11.35
CA VAL A 234 -9.68 -1.67 12.68
C VAL A 234 -8.64 -1.88 13.77
N HIS A 235 -8.43 -0.87 14.60
CA HIS A 235 -7.57 -0.89 15.77
C HIS A 235 -8.40 -1.18 17.02
N ARG A 236 -8.00 -2.17 17.80
CA ARG A 236 -8.69 -2.61 19.00
C ARG A 236 -7.90 -2.27 20.26
N VAL A 237 -8.54 -1.63 21.23
CA VAL A 237 -7.96 -1.37 22.54
C VAL A 237 -8.60 -2.27 23.61
N GLN A 238 -7.80 -2.72 24.55
CA GLN A 238 -8.22 -3.43 25.75
C GLN A 238 -7.62 -2.71 26.96
N ARG A 239 -8.44 -1.96 27.69
CA ARG A 239 -8.05 -1.26 28.92
C ARG A 239 -9.27 -1.05 29.83
N VAL A 240 -9.03 -0.63 31.07
CA VAL A 240 -10.05 -0.08 31.93
C VAL A 240 -10.29 1.36 31.49
N PRO A 241 -11.48 1.72 30.98
CA PRO A 241 -11.79 3.09 30.55
C PRO A 241 -11.67 4.08 31.71
N ALA A 242 -11.34 5.34 31.41
CA ALA A 242 -11.40 6.42 32.40
C ALA A 242 -12.84 6.67 32.93
N THR A 243 -13.84 6.25 32.18
CA THR A 243 -15.27 6.34 32.53
C THR A 243 -15.80 5.13 33.33
N GLU A 244 -14.99 4.09 33.53
CA GLU A 244 -15.39 2.87 34.23
C GLU A 244 -15.09 2.97 35.74
N THR A 245 -16.10 2.85 36.56
CA THR A 245 -15.99 2.97 38.04
C THR A 245 -15.70 1.64 38.74
N GLN A 246 -15.97 0.49 38.07
CA GLN A 246 -15.84 -0.85 38.67
C GLN A 246 -14.53 -1.56 38.27
N GLY A 247 -13.64 -0.89 37.55
CA GLY A 247 -12.33 -1.43 37.15
C GLY A 247 -12.39 -2.56 36.11
N ARG A 248 -13.50 -2.72 35.37
CA ARG A 248 -13.66 -3.76 34.35
C ARG A 248 -12.90 -3.38 33.08
N ILE A 249 -12.22 -4.36 32.50
CA ILE A 249 -11.55 -4.20 31.21
C ILE A 249 -12.60 -4.16 30.10
N HIS A 250 -12.64 -3.06 29.35
CA HIS A 250 -13.48 -2.91 28.17
C HIS A 250 -12.66 -3.16 26.89
N THR A 251 -13.36 -3.55 25.85
CA THR A 251 -12.80 -3.69 24.51
C THR A 251 -13.50 -2.72 23.59
N SER A 252 -12.77 -1.70 23.13
CA SER A 252 -13.25 -0.69 22.20
C SER A 252 -12.44 -0.75 20.90
N VAL A 253 -13.00 -0.18 19.84
CA VAL A 253 -12.36 -0.14 18.52
C VAL A 253 -12.43 1.25 17.93
N ALA A 254 -11.41 1.59 17.14
CA ALA A 254 -11.40 2.74 16.26
C ALA A 254 -10.93 2.28 14.87
N SER A 255 -11.50 2.81 13.82
CA SER A 255 -11.08 2.56 12.45
C SER A 255 -10.14 3.66 11.98
N VAL A 256 -9.08 3.27 11.31
CA VAL A 256 -8.13 4.17 10.65
C VAL A 256 -8.21 3.91 9.15
N VAL A 257 -8.37 4.96 8.36
CA VAL A 257 -8.35 4.92 6.90
C VAL A 257 -7.27 5.86 6.42
N VAL A 258 -6.40 5.37 5.57
CA VAL A 258 -5.31 6.12 4.97
C VAL A 258 -5.49 6.10 3.46
N MET A 259 -5.75 7.27 2.87
CA MET A 259 -5.92 7.41 1.43
C MET A 259 -4.88 8.38 0.88
N PRO A 260 -4.36 8.14 -0.33
CA PRO A 260 -3.51 9.11 -0.99
C PRO A 260 -4.32 10.38 -1.29
N GLU A 261 -3.70 11.55 -1.09
CA GLU A 261 -4.34 12.82 -1.46
C GLU A 261 -4.64 12.82 -2.96
N ALA A 262 -5.89 13.10 -3.27
CA ALA A 262 -6.35 13.12 -4.64
C ALA A 262 -5.90 14.41 -5.32
N GLU A 263 -5.28 14.28 -6.48
CA GLU A 263 -4.99 15.44 -7.33
C GLU A 263 -6.30 16.08 -7.79
N GLU A 264 -6.31 17.42 -7.82
CA GLU A 264 -7.39 18.16 -8.47
C GLU A 264 -7.44 17.76 -9.94
N PHE A 265 -8.61 17.36 -10.40
CA PHE A 265 -8.79 17.05 -11.82
C PHE A 265 -9.58 18.17 -12.50
N ASP A 266 -8.98 18.73 -13.50
CA ASP A 266 -9.66 19.60 -14.45
C ASP A 266 -10.37 18.76 -15.51
N ILE A 267 -11.63 19.10 -15.80
CA ILE A 267 -12.32 18.50 -16.92
C ILE A 267 -11.95 19.26 -18.18
N ASP A 268 -11.14 18.61 -18.99
CA ASP A 268 -10.90 19.06 -20.36
C ASP A 268 -12.06 18.53 -21.25
N LEU A 269 -12.93 19.45 -21.68
CA LEU A 269 -14.03 19.13 -22.56
C LEU A 269 -13.56 19.23 -24.00
N ASP A 270 -13.46 18.08 -24.68
CA ASP A 270 -13.24 18.09 -26.12
C ASP A 270 -14.50 18.65 -26.83
N MET A 271 -14.32 19.74 -27.56
CA MET A 271 -15.39 20.37 -28.33
C MET A 271 -15.93 19.46 -29.45
N ASN A 272 -15.17 18.45 -29.89
CA ASN A 272 -15.61 17.47 -30.86
C ASN A 272 -16.68 16.51 -30.28
N ASP A 273 -16.69 16.31 -28.99
CA ASP A 273 -17.66 15.47 -28.29
C ASP A 273 -18.96 16.20 -27.94
N ILE A 274 -19.05 17.50 -28.32
CA ILE A 274 -20.22 18.33 -28.05
C ILE A 274 -21.00 18.58 -29.29
N ARG A 275 -22.21 17.98 -29.36
CA ARG A 275 -23.18 18.32 -30.41
C ARG A 275 -23.91 19.61 -30.03
N LYS A 276 -23.90 20.60 -30.96
CA LYS A 276 -24.58 21.87 -30.83
C LYS A 276 -25.84 21.90 -31.68
N ASP A 277 -26.98 22.06 -31.00
CA ASP A 277 -28.27 22.26 -31.66
C ASP A 277 -28.76 23.70 -31.39
N LEU A 278 -29.20 24.37 -32.44
CA LEU A 278 -29.74 25.73 -32.38
C LEU A 278 -31.26 25.68 -32.53
N PHE A 279 -31.98 26.43 -31.75
CA PHE A 279 -33.43 26.50 -31.83
C PHE A 279 -33.96 27.89 -31.49
N MET A 280 -35.22 28.13 -31.79
CA MET A 280 -35.88 29.38 -31.44
C MET A 280 -36.17 29.43 -29.92
N SER A 281 -35.93 30.58 -29.28
CA SER A 281 -36.25 30.74 -27.86
C SER A 281 -37.78 30.68 -27.66
N SER A 282 -38.21 30.04 -26.57
CA SER A 282 -39.61 29.97 -26.18
C SER A 282 -39.92 31.02 -25.12
N GLY A 283 -41.05 31.74 -25.26
CA GLY A 283 -41.50 32.72 -24.29
C GLY A 283 -42.28 33.86 -24.92
N PRO A 284 -42.88 34.73 -24.10
CA PRO A 284 -43.53 35.95 -24.60
C PRO A 284 -42.49 36.90 -25.16
N GLY A 285 -42.59 37.23 -26.46
CA GLY A 285 -41.65 38.13 -27.15
C GLY A 285 -42.10 38.51 -28.55
N GLY A 286 -41.47 39.58 -29.08
CA GLY A 286 -41.72 40.08 -30.43
C GLY A 286 -41.00 39.29 -31.52
N GLN A 287 -40.88 39.88 -32.74
CA GLN A 287 -40.30 39.25 -33.90
C GLN A 287 -38.91 38.57 -33.68
N SER A 288 -38.08 39.13 -32.81
CA SER A 288 -36.74 38.61 -32.49
C SER A 288 -36.79 37.23 -31.83
N VAL A 289 -37.81 36.89 -31.01
CA VAL A 289 -37.95 35.61 -30.35
C VAL A 289 -38.42 34.52 -31.32
N ASN A 290 -39.28 34.93 -32.29
CA ASN A 290 -39.94 33.97 -33.20
C ASN A 290 -39.17 33.76 -34.53
N THR A 291 -38.14 34.55 -34.82
CA THR A 291 -37.40 34.48 -36.09
C THR A 291 -35.91 34.16 -35.91
N THR A 292 -35.36 34.33 -34.70
CA THR A 292 -33.90 34.18 -34.51
C THR A 292 -33.58 32.90 -33.74
N TYR A 293 -32.71 32.07 -34.27
CA TYR A 293 -32.17 30.88 -33.60
C TYR A 293 -31.14 31.26 -32.51
N SER A 294 -31.60 31.91 -31.47
CA SER A 294 -30.74 32.43 -30.39
C SER A 294 -30.54 31.43 -29.25
N ALA A 295 -31.45 30.46 -29.10
CA ALA A 295 -31.32 29.42 -28.09
C ALA A 295 -30.37 28.32 -28.52
N VAL A 296 -29.57 27.85 -27.55
CA VAL A 296 -28.53 26.84 -27.77
C VAL A 296 -28.77 25.64 -26.87
N ARG A 297 -28.69 24.45 -27.44
CA ARG A 297 -28.65 23.16 -26.73
C ARG A 297 -27.33 22.48 -27.03
N LEU A 298 -26.61 22.10 -26.01
CA LEU A 298 -25.38 21.34 -26.10
C LEU A 298 -25.63 19.94 -25.54
N THR A 299 -25.22 18.94 -26.28
CA THR A 299 -25.30 17.53 -25.87
C THR A 299 -23.90 16.96 -25.89
N HIS A 300 -23.43 16.50 -24.75
CA HIS A 300 -22.17 15.76 -24.65
C HIS A 300 -22.40 14.31 -25.06
N LEU A 301 -21.84 13.91 -26.20
CA LEU A 301 -22.10 12.62 -26.85
C LEU A 301 -21.72 11.41 -25.97
N PRO A 302 -20.55 11.39 -25.26
CA PRO A 302 -20.16 10.24 -24.45
C PRO A 302 -21.06 10.01 -23.23
N THR A 303 -21.53 11.09 -22.57
CA THR A 303 -22.34 10.97 -21.34
C THR A 303 -23.84 11.13 -21.59
N GLY A 304 -24.24 11.61 -22.77
CA GLY A 304 -25.65 11.93 -23.09
C GLY A 304 -26.21 13.15 -22.34
N LEU A 305 -25.38 13.88 -21.59
CA LEU A 305 -25.82 15.05 -20.84
C LEU A 305 -26.17 16.20 -21.77
N VAL A 306 -27.27 16.89 -21.42
CA VAL A 306 -27.79 18.01 -22.21
C VAL A 306 -27.83 19.26 -21.34
N ALA A 307 -27.29 20.36 -21.86
CA ALA A 307 -27.45 21.70 -21.30
C ALA A 307 -28.06 22.63 -22.34
N GLN A 308 -29.00 23.47 -21.96
CA GLN A 308 -29.61 24.45 -22.86
C GLN A 308 -29.67 25.82 -22.19
N CYS A 309 -29.51 26.86 -23.01
CA CYS A 309 -29.63 28.25 -22.59
C CYS A 309 -30.35 29.08 -23.64
N GLN A 310 -31.29 29.92 -23.20
CA GLN A 310 -32.07 30.85 -24.07
C GLN A 310 -32.24 32.24 -23.47
N ASP A 311 -31.47 32.57 -22.43
CA ASP A 311 -31.68 33.75 -21.57
C ASP A 311 -31.33 35.06 -22.29
N GLN A 312 -30.41 34.98 -23.26
CA GLN A 312 -29.84 36.17 -23.92
C GLN A 312 -30.24 36.25 -25.39
N LYS A 313 -30.28 37.48 -25.95
CA LYS A 313 -30.50 37.67 -27.38
C LYS A 313 -29.33 37.24 -28.23
N SER A 314 -28.13 37.08 -27.64
CA SER A 314 -26.90 36.64 -28.33
C SER A 314 -26.74 35.13 -28.24
N GLN A 315 -26.69 34.46 -29.38
CA GLN A 315 -26.41 33.04 -29.52
C GLN A 315 -25.05 32.65 -28.89
N LEU A 316 -24.04 33.53 -29.06
CA LEU A 316 -22.69 33.28 -28.52
C LEU A 316 -22.72 33.24 -26.98
N LYS A 317 -23.40 34.21 -26.37
CA LYS A 317 -23.52 34.25 -24.90
C LYS A 317 -24.35 33.09 -24.35
N ASN A 318 -25.37 32.64 -25.08
CA ASN A 318 -26.12 31.46 -24.70
C ASN A 318 -25.30 30.18 -24.84
N PHE A 319 -24.42 30.12 -25.84
CA PHE A 319 -23.47 29.02 -26.01
C PHE A 319 -22.50 28.95 -24.82
N ASP A 320 -21.86 30.06 -24.46
CA ASP A 320 -20.91 30.11 -23.33
C ASP A 320 -21.56 29.71 -22.01
N LYS A 321 -22.80 30.19 -21.76
CA LYS A 321 -23.56 29.78 -20.58
C LYS A 321 -23.95 28.32 -20.61
N ALA A 322 -24.42 27.78 -21.74
CA ALA A 322 -24.77 26.39 -21.85
C ALA A 322 -23.54 25.48 -21.68
N LEU A 323 -22.37 25.91 -22.20
CA LEU A 323 -21.11 25.21 -22.02
C LEU A 323 -20.68 25.20 -20.56
N ALA A 324 -20.78 26.32 -19.84
CA ALA A 324 -20.49 26.37 -18.42
C ALA A 324 -21.38 25.43 -17.59
N VAL A 325 -22.69 25.40 -17.90
CA VAL A 325 -23.65 24.49 -17.24
C VAL A 325 -23.33 23.03 -17.58
N LEU A 326 -22.98 22.73 -18.84
CA LEU A 326 -22.61 21.38 -19.25
C LEU A 326 -21.35 20.91 -18.54
N ARG A 327 -20.33 21.78 -18.43
CA ARG A 327 -19.08 21.49 -17.71
C ARG A 327 -19.36 21.20 -16.22
N SER A 328 -20.21 22.00 -15.57
CA SER A 328 -20.59 21.79 -14.17
C SER A 328 -21.28 20.44 -13.96
N ARG A 329 -22.21 20.04 -14.86
CA ARG A 329 -22.91 18.76 -14.76
C ARG A 329 -22.00 17.56 -14.98
N ILE A 330 -21.04 17.67 -15.91
CA ILE A 330 -20.04 16.61 -16.13
C ILE A 330 -19.15 16.49 -14.89
N PHE A 331 -18.73 17.65 -14.34
CA PHE A 331 -17.93 17.68 -13.10
C PHE A 331 -18.65 16.99 -11.94
N GLU A 332 -19.93 17.26 -11.75
CA GLU A 332 -20.74 16.62 -10.68
C GLU A 332 -20.79 15.09 -10.84
N ILE A 333 -20.96 14.59 -12.07
CA ILE A 333 -20.99 13.15 -12.33
C ILE A 333 -19.64 12.49 -12.10
N GLU A 334 -18.55 13.10 -12.59
CA GLU A 334 -17.20 12.55 -12.37
C GLU A 334 -16.81 12.61 -10.89
N LEU A 335 -17.19 13.68 -10.19
CA LEU A 335 -17.00 13.78 -8.74
C LEU A 335 -17.79 12.70 -7.98
N ALA A 336 -19.04 12.45 -8.39
CA ALA A 336 -19.86 11.38 -7.79
C ALA A 336 -19.24 10.00 -8.00
N LYS A 337 -18.77 9.69 -9.21
CA LYS A 337 -18.07 8.43 -9.51
C LYS A 337 -16.80 8.27 -8.67
N LYS A 338 -16.01 9.34 -8.54
CA LYS A 338 -14.80 9.36 -7.72
C LYS A 338 -15.13 9.10 -6.26
N ASN A 339 -16.13 9.80 -5.72
CA ASN A 339 -16.57 9.62 -4.33
C ASN A 339 -17.11 8.21 -4.06
N GLU A 340 -17.81 7.60 -5.03
CA GLU A 340 -18.29 6.21 -4.93
C GLU A 340 -17.11 5.22 -4.92
N ALA A 341 -16.13 5.41 -5.80
CA ALA A 341 -14.93 4.59 -5.84
C ALA A 341 -14.12 4.71 -4.54
N GLU A 342 -13.90 5.93 -4.03
CA GLU A 342 -13.24 6.17 -2.75
C GLU A 342 -14.03 5.57 -1.58
N GLY A 343 -15.37 5.67 -1.59
CA GLY A 343 -16.25 5.05 -0.61
C GLY A 343 -16.14 3.52 -0.60
N ALA A 344 -16.03 2.89 -1.78
CA ALA A 344 -15.79 1.46 -1.90
C ALA A 344 -14.42 1.05 -1.34
N ILE A 345 -13.38 1.83 -1.61
CA ILE A 345 -12.03 1.62 -1.05
C ILE A 345 -12.06 1.75 0.48
N ARG A 346 -12.67 2.82 1.04
CA ARG A 346 -12.83 2.98 2.50
C ARG A 346 -13.52 1.77 3.12
N LYS A 347 -14.61 1.32 2.51
CA LYS A 347 -15.37 0.16 2.99
C LYS A 347 -14.54 -1.13 2.96
N SER A 348 -13.72 -1.33 1.94
CA SER A 348 -12.83 -2.51 1.86
C SER A 348 -11.74 -2.51 2.93
N MET A 349 -11.21 -1.33 3.29
CA MET A 349 -10.17 -1.17 4.31
C MET A 349 -10.68 -1.43 5.74
N ILE A 350 -11.94 -1.07 6.02
CA ILE A 350 -12.53 -1.19 7.36
C ILE A 350 -13.22 -2.55 7.54
N GLY A 351 -13.62 -3.21 6.46
CA GLY A 351 -14.43 -4.44 6.52
C GLY A 351 -15.80 -4.18 7.15
N SER A 352 -16.18 -5.00 8.12
CA SER A 352 -17.45 -4.82 8.89
C SER A 352 -17.34 -3.74 9.97
N GLY A 353 -16.14 -3.27 10.32
CA GLY A 353 -15.90 -2.38 11.46
C GLY A 353 -16.08 -3.03 12.82
N ASP A 354 -16.30 -4.35 12.88
CA ASP A 354 -16.50 -5.10 14.10
C ASP A 354 -15.22 -5.39 14.85
N ARG A 355 -15.33 -5.73 16.15
CA ARG A 355 -14.20 -6.13 17.00
C ARG A 355 -13.44 -7.36 16.48
N SER A 356 -14.06 -8.15 15.61
CA SER A 356 -13.48 -9.34 14.95
C SER A 356 -12.47 -8.96 13.88
N ASP A 357 -12.70 -7.90 13.11
CA ASP A 357 -11.91 -7.50 11.93
C ASP A 357 -10.66 -6.67 12.27
N LYS A 358 -10.17 -6.85 13.48
CA LYS A 358 -9.01 -6.11 13.99
C LYS A 358 -7.73 -6.41 13.19
N VAL A 359 -7.04 -5.36 12.77
CA VAL A 359 -5.67 -5.44 12.24
C VAL A 359 -4.65 -5.38 13.37
N ARG A 360 -4.88 -4.54 14.40
CA ARG A 360 -3.95 -4.38 15.52
C ARG A 360 -4.67 -4.32 16.85
N THR A 361 -4.07 -4.90 17.91
CA THR A 361 -4.61 -4.87 19.27
C THR A 361 -3.63 -4.22 20.23
N TYR A 362 -4.11 -3.22 20.96
CA TYR A 362 -3.42 -2.51 22.02
C TYR A 362 -3.91 -3.03 23.38
N ASN A 363 -3.12 -3.85 24.04
CA ASN A 363 -3.46 -4.48 25.32
C ASN A 363 -2.72 -3.80 26.47
N TYR A 364 -3.41 -2.88 27.15
CA TYR A 364 -2.83 -2.11 28.25
C TYR A 364 -2.49 -2.97 29.47
N PRO A 365 -3.35 -3.90 29.96
CA PRO A 365 -3.00 -4.77 31.07
C PRO A 365 -1.75 -5.61 30.88
N GLN A 366 -1.44 -5.98 29.63
CA GLN A 366 -0.24 -6.76 29.30
C GLN A 366 0.90 -5.90 28.73
N GLY A 367 0.70 -4.59 28.58
CA GLY A 367 1.72 -3.67 28.07
C GLY A 367 2.19 -3.98 26.64
N ARG A 368 1.36 -4.66 25.82
CA ARG A 368 1.75 -5.13 24.49
C ARG A 368 0.85 -4.62 23.38
N VAL A 369 1.44 -4.51 22.19
CA VAL A 369 0.74 -4.25 20.94
C VAL A 369 1.01 -5.41 19.98
N THR A 370 -0.05 -5.96 19.36
CA THR A 370 0.05 -7.08 18.43
C THR A 370 -0.59 -6.72 17.10
N ASP A 371 0.16 -6.82 16.00
CA ASP A 371 -0.37 -6.77 14.64
C ASP A 371 -0.74 -8.19 14.20
N HIS A 372 -2.03 -8.39 13.90
CA HIS A 372 -2.56 -9.73 13.60
C HIS A 372 -2.32 -10.19 12.17
N ARG A 373 -1.97 -9.28 11.25
CA ARG A 373 -1.69 -9.61 9.85
C ARG A 373 -0.41 -10.43 9.71
N ILE A 374 0.59 -10.10 10.52
CA ILE A 374 1.92 -10.74 10.51
C ILE A 374 2.26 -11.46 11.82
N GLY A 375 1.36 -11.44 12.82
CA GLY A 375 1.59 -12.03 14.13
C GLY A 375 2.69 -11.35 14.97
N TYR A 376 3.12 -10.15 14.57
CA TYR A 376 4.19 -9.42 15.24
C TYR A 376 3.71 -8.74 16.52
N THR A 377 4.47 -8.90 17.61
CA THR A 377 4.10 -8.37 18.94
C THR A 377 5.25 -7.58 19.55
N VAL A 378 4.95 -6.36 20.01
CA VAL A 378 5.88 -5.49 20.77
C VAL A 378 5.40 -5.38 22.21
N HIS A 379 6.28 -5.65 23.18
CA HIS A 379 6.00 -5.60 24.62
C HIS A 379 6.37 -4.25 25.25
N ASN A 380 6.16 -3.17 24.53
CA ASN A 380 6.36 -1.79 25.00
C ASN A 380 5.27 -0.87 24.43
N LEU A 381 4.05 -1.06 24.94
CA LEU A 381 2.89 -0.26 24.52
C LEU A 381 3.12 1.25 24.71
N PRO A 382 3.69 1.76 25.82
CA PRO A 382 3.93 3.20 25.98
C PRO A 382 4.80 3.77 24.85
N SER A 383 5.87 3.06 24.46
CA SER A 383 6.74 3.47 23.36
C SER A 383 5.99 3.56 22.03
N VAL A 384 5.12 2.58 21.74
CA VAL A 384 4.29 2.61 20.53
C VAL A 384 3.34 3.81 20.55
N MET A 385 2.68 4.07 21.68
CA MET A 385 1.78 5.24 21.84
C MET A 385 2.53 6.58 21.78
N ASP A 386 3.84 6.58 21.99
CA ASP A 386 4.75 7.71 21.78
C ASP A 386 5.24 7.83 20.33
N GLY A 387 4.63 7.09 19.39
CA GLY A 387 4.88 7.19 17.97
C GLY A 387 6.03 6.31 17.44
N ASN A 388 6.50 5.30 18.20
CA ASN A 388 7.47 4.33 17.69
C ASN A 388 6.73 3.17 17.01
N VAL A 389 6.23 3.43 15.81
CA VAL A 389 5.51 2.43 14.99
C VAL A 389 6.35 1.91 13.83
N ASP A 390 7.59 2.39 13.69
CA ASP A 390 8.50 2.03 12.58
C ASP A 390 8.66 0.52 12.43
N ASP A 391 8.85 -0.21 13.53
CA ASP A 391 9.02 -1.67 13.51
C ASP A 391 7.82 -2.39 12.87
N PHE A 392 6.59 -1.91 13.13
CA PHE A 392 5.40 -2.48 12.49
C PHE A 392 5.36 -2.19 10.99
N VAL A 393 5.66 -0.95 10.61
CA VAL A 393 5.69 -0.52 9.19
C VAL A 393 6.74 -1.32 8.43
N GLU A 394 7.94 -1.48 8.98
CA GLU A 394 9.05 -2.21 8.35
C GLU A 394 8.70 -3.69 8.14
N ASN A 395 8.20 -4.37 9.20
CA ASN A 395 7.81 -5.78 9.10
C ASN A 395 6.64 -6.01 8.14
N LEU A 396 5.68 -5.08 8.07
CA LEU A 396 4.57 -5.15 7.11
C LEU A 396 5.04 -4.91 5.68
N ARG A 397 6.00 -3.99 5.47
CA ARG A 397 6.64 -3.75 4.18
C ARG A 397 7.38 -4.99 3.69
N ILE A 398 8.14 -5.65 4.56
CA ILE A 398 8.82 -6.91 4.25
C ILE A 398 7.81 -8.00 3.87
N ALA A 399 6.71 -8.12 4.61
CA ALA A 399 5.66 -9.08 4.31
C ALA A 399 4.99 -8.81 2.95
N GLU A 400 4.66 -7.54 2.65
CA GLU A 400 4.11 -7.13 1.34
C GLU A 400 5.09 -7.45 0.21
N SER A 401 6.38 -7.12 0.39
CA SER A 401 7.42 -7.40 -0.58
C SER A 401 7.56 -8.90 -0.85
N ALA A 402 7.53 -9.73 0.19
CA ALA A 402 7.59 -11.17 0.06
C ALA A 402 6.36 -11.76 -0.66
N GLU A 403 5.18 -11.18 -0.46
CA GLU A 403 3.96 -11.58 -1.16
C GLU A 403 3.99 -11.19 -2.64
N ARG A 404 4.43 -9.97 -2.96
CA ARG A 404 4.61 -9.50 -4.35
C ARG A 404 5.62 -10.36 -5.12
N LEU A 405 6.71 -10.77 -4.48
CA LEU A 405 7.68 -11.68 -5.09
C LEU A 405 7.08 -13.06 -5.42
N LYS A 406 6.17 -13.59 -4.60
CA LYS A 406 5.47 -14.86 -4.86
C LYS A 406 4.54 -14.76 -6.07
N VAL A 407 3.82 -13.65 -6.22
CA VAL A 407 2.88 -13.40 -7.33
C VAL A 407 3.62 -13.14 -8.64
N GLY A 408 4.79 -12.49 -8.60
CA GLY A 408 5.61 -12.20 -9.80
C GLY A 408 6.41 -13.39 -10.35
N VAL A 409 6.37 -14.55 -9.69
CA VAL A 409 7.04 -15.80 -10.10
C VAL A 409 6.07 -16.81 -10.72
N SER A 410 4.76 -16.51 -10.75
CA SER A 410 3.72 -17.36 -11.37
C SER A 410 3.40 -16.97 -12.81
#